data_654279bb423372bdd3f5b4e111f2646d
#
_entry.id   654279bb423372bdd3f5b4e111f2646d
#
_cell.length_a   1.000
_cell.length_b   1.000
_cell.length_c   1.000
_cell.angle_alpha   90.00
_cell.angle_beta   90.00
_cell.angle_gamma   90.00
#
_symmetry.space_group_name_H-M   'P 1'
#
loop_
_entity.id
_entity.type
_entity.pdbx_description
1 polymer ?
#
loop_
_entity_poly.entity_id
_entity_poly.type
_entity_poly.pdbx_seq_one_letter_code
_entity_poly.pdbx_strand_id
1 'polypeptide(L)'
;MILFVSGNDTGIGKTFVSSLLLRSLAKKYIKVAYIKPIESGVLNVSSSDLSIVKNFNSSIDNIDFFQFNVFKEPVDPFTAGLLEKKPIKPLEIIKKIKLLEKKYDLLLIEGAGGLMVPIAKNFEIIDLIQSLKAKVILVATPFLGTLNHTFMSHEALTSRKIIFEGVILNFYPKRPNISEIHNPILINKRKIKILGVVPLISKNILKSGNFQLKSFFSPSLGGNFSQVDFLKKCKNKFKILLRKYAN
;
A
#
# COMPACT_ATOMS: atom_id res chain seq x y z
N MET A 1 -0.85 7.09 -15.91
CA MET A 1 -1.77 6.65 -14.83
C MET A 1 -1.08 6.70 -13.48
N ILE A 2 -1.74 7.21 -12.43
CA ILE A 2 -1.16 7.29 -11.09
C ILE A 2 -1.89 6.32 -10.15
N LEU A 3 -1.16 5.38 -9.55
CA LEU A 3 -1.61 4.54 -8.44
C LEU A 3 -0.90 4.98 -7.16
N PHE A 4 -1.66 5.27 -6.12
CA PHE A 4 -1.13 5.68 -4.82
C PHE A 4 -1.36 4.56 -3.79
N VAL A 5 -0.28 4.05 -3.23
CA VAL A 5 -0.30 3.06 -2.16
C VAL A 5 -0.26 3.79 -0.82
N SER A 6 -1.37 3.74 -0.10
CA SER A 6 -1.48 4.24 1.26
C SER A 6 -1.70 3.10 2.24
N GLY A 7 -1.56 3.36 3.52
CA GLY A 7 -1.86 2.41 4.57
C GLY A 7 -3.02 2.86 5.43
N ASN A 8 -3.70 1.92 6.07
CA ASN A 8 -4.63 2.23 7.14
C ASN A 8 -3.92 2.42 8.49
N ASP A 9 -2.58 2.16 8.53
CA ASP A 9 -1.72 2.37 9.69
C ASP A 9 -0.24 2.44 9.28
N THR A 10 0.64 2.69 10.26
CA THR A 10 2.11 2.63 10.12
C THR A 10 2.61 1.21 10.37
N GLY A 11 3.73 0.81 9.75
CA GLY A 11 4.34 -0.51 9.96
C GLY A 11 3.60 -1.70 9.35
N ILE A 12 2.55 -1.47 8.57
CA ILE A 12 1.73 -2.53 7.94
C ILE A 12 2.35 -3.13 6.67
N GLY A 13 3.58 -2.73 6.33
CA GLY A 13 4.33 -3.27 5.20
C GLY A 13 3.97 -2.68 3.84
N LYS A 14 3.64 -1.37 3.78
CA LYS A 14 3.42 -0.66 2.50
C LYS A 14 4.55 -0.90 1.51
N THR A 15 5.80 -0.69 1.94
CA THR A 15 7.02 -0.83 1.13
C THR A 15 7.17 -2.22 0.55
N PHE A 16 6.85 -3.26 1.33
CA PHE A 16 6.87 -4.62 0.85
C PHE A 16 5.78 -4.87 -0.19
N VAL A 17 4.55 -4.43 0.07
CA VAL A 17 3.43 -4.55 -0.88
C VAL A 17 3.73 -3.74 -2.15
N SER A 18 4.28 -2.53 -2.03
CA SER A 18 4.72 -1.71 -3.17
C SER A 18 5.77 -2.42 -4.03
N SER A 19 6.76 -3.08 -3.39
CA SER A 19 7.77 -3.87 -4.10
C SER A 19 7.16 -4.99 -4.94
N LEU A 20 6.21 -5.73 -4.35
CA LEU A 20 5.51 -6.82 -5.02
C LEU A 20 4.59 -6.31 -6.15
N LEU A 21 3.85 -5.22 -5.90
CA LEU A 21 2.97 -4.58 -6.88
C LEU A 21 3.77 -4.07 -8.08
N LEU A 22 4.88 -3.39 -7.82
CA LEU A 22 5.76 -2.87 -8.85
C LEU A 22 6.24 -3.97 -9.76
N ARG A 23 6.72 -5.08 -9.18
CA ARG A 23 7.16 -6.28 -9.93
C ARG A 23 6.03 -6.92 -10.75
N SER A 24 4.80 -6.89 -10.25
CA SER A 24 3.63 -7.41 -10.95
C SER A 24 3.21 -6.50 -12.11
N LEU A 25 3.18 -5.19 -11.86
CA LEU A 25 2.70 -4.18 -12.81
C LEU A 25 3.72 -3.87 -13.91
N ALA A 26 5.03 -3.93 -13.62
CA ALA A 26 6.09 -3.71 -14.62
C ALA A 26 6.01 -4.67 -15.82
N LYS A 27 5.34 -5.82 -15.67
CA LYS A 27 5.07 -6.75 -16.78
C LYS A 27 3.95 -6.28 -17.72
N LYS A 28 3.15 -5.29 -17.31
CA LYS A 28 1.99 -4.80 -18.06
C LYS A 28 2.24 -3.46 -18.74
N TYR A 29 3.25 -2.71 -18.30
CA TYR A 29 3.53 -1.36 -18.75
C TYR A 29 4.96 -1.26 -19.29
N ILE A 30 5.16 -0.44 -20.31
CA ILE A 30 6.46 -0.27 -20.98
C ILE A 30 7.40 0.57 -20.11
N LYS A 31 6.88 1.65 -19.52
CA LYS A 31 7.64 2.55 -18.65
C LYS A 31 6.94 2.76 -17.32
N VAL A 32 7.59 2.35 -16.26
CA VAL A 32 7.05 2.44 -14.88
C VAL A 32 7.97 3.31 -14.02
N ALA A 33 7.40 4.14 -13.16
CA ALA A 33 8.15 4.82 -12.11
C ALA A 33 7.60 4.47 -10.73
N TYR A 34 8.51 4.16 -9.80
CA TYR A 34 8.22 4.14 -8.37
C TYR A 34 8.63 5.47 -7.77
N ILE A 35 7.74 6.06 -6.99
CA ILE A 35 7.97 7.35 -6.36
C ILE A 35 7.70 7.25 -4.86
N LYS A 36 8.70 7.60 -4.04
CA LYS A 36 8.56 7.85 -2.59
C LYS A 36 8.67 9.36 -2.37
N PRO A 37 7.57 10.11 -2.37
CA PRO A 37 7.63 11.58 -2.31
C PRO A 37 8.22 12.09 -1.00
N ILE A 38 7.95 11.36 0.09
CA ILE A 38 8.36 11.75 1.44
C ILE A 38 8.68 10.48 2.22
N GLU A 39 9.78 10.51 2.97
CA GLU A 39 10.18 9.46 3.88
C GLU A 39 10.84 10.05 5.12
N SER A 40 10.43 9.62 6.31
CA SER A 40 11.02 9.99 7.61
C SER A 40 11.61 8.75 8.30
N GLY A 41 12.53 8.96 9.24
CA GLY A 41 13.22 7.87 9.95
C GLY A 41 14.34 7.20 9.14
N VAL A 42 14.90 7.89 8.15
CA VAL A 42 15.98 7.36 7.30
C VAL A 42 17.34 7.72 7.88
N LEU A 43 17.90 6.83 8.69
CA LEU A 43 19.25 6.99 9.24
C LEU A 43 20.34 6.62 8.22
N ASN A 44 20.06 5.62 7.37
CA ASN A 44 20.98 5.14 6.33
C ASN A 44 20.23 5.01 5.01
N VAL A 45 20.83 5.48 3.93
CA VAL A 45 20.24 5.40 2.58
C VAL A 45 19.92 3.96 2.17
N SER A 46 20.76 2.99 2.55
CA SER A 46 20.55 1.56 2.25
C SER A 46 19.31 0.96 2.91
N SER A 47 18.82 1.56 4.00
CA SER A 47 17.60 1.12 4.72
C SER A 47 16.35 1.90 4.35
N SER A 48 16.45 2.86 3.42
CA SER A 48 15.28 3.60 2.94
C SER A 48 14.29 2.71 2.18
N ASP A 49 13.02 3.06 2.22
CA ASP A 49 11.95 2.40 1.48
C ASP A 49 12.30 2.31 -0.02
N LEU A 50 12.81 3.42 -0.58
CA LEU A 50 13.25 3.43 -1.98
C LEU A 50 14.35 2.40 -2.25
N SER A 51 15.37 2.30 -1.39
CA SER A 51 16.46 1.33 -1.55
C SER A 51 15.95 -0.12 -1.45
N ILE A 52 15.02 -0.39 -0.52
CA ILE A 52 14.39 -1.70 -0.37
C ILE A 52 13.64 -2.09 -1.65
N VAL A 53 12.78 -1.18 -2.17
CA VAL A 53 11.99 -1.42 -3.38
C VAL A 53 12.89 -1.58 -4.60
N LYS A 54 13.92 -0.75 -4.74
CA LYS A 54 14.89 -0.80 -5.84
C LYS A 54 15.66 -2.13 -5.84
N ASN A 55 16.20 -2.53 -4.69
CA ASN A 55 16.95 -3.78 -4.56
C ASN A 55 16.06 -5.00 -4.85
N PHE A 56 14.81 -5.00 -4.37
CA PHE A 56 13.87 -6.09 -4.64
C PHE A 56 13.52 -6.23 -6.13
N ASN A 57 13.56 -5.14 -6.88
CA ASN A 57 13.20 -5.07 -8.30
C ASN A 57 14.42 -4.87 -9.22
N SER A 58 15.65 -5.09 -8.75
CA SER A 58 16.90 -4.82 -9.48
C SER A 58 17.06 -5.58 -10.80
N SER A 59 16.32 -6.67 -10.98
CA SER A 59 16.31 -7.47 -12.22
C SER A 59 15.25 -7.02 -13.25
N ILE A 60 14.65 -5.84 -13.07
CA ILE A 60 13.59 -5.32 -13.94
C ILE A 60 14.03 -3.97 -14.49
N ASP A 61 14.25 -3.90 -15.79
CA ASP A 61 14.92 -2.76 -16.43
C ASP A 61 14.00 -1.58 -16.76
N ASN A 62 12.69 -1.78 -16.80
CA ASN A 62 11.71 -0.75 -17.20
C ASN A 62 11.13 0.02 -16.01
N ILE A 63 11.85 0.08 -14.87
CA ILE A 63 11.43 0.79 -13.67
C ILE A 63 12.44 1.86 -13.30
N ASP A 64 11.99 3.10 -13.21
CA ASP A 64 12.75 4.20 -12.63
C ASP A 64 12.30 4.51 -11.20
N PHE A 65 13.20 5.02 -10.37
CA PHE A 65 12.99 5.22 -8.93
C PHE A 65 13.25 6.69 -8.55
N PHE A 66 12.30 7.30 -7.85
CA PHE A 66 12.37 8.70 -7.43
C PHE A 66 12.04 8.88 -5.96
N GLN A 67 12.83 9.72 -5.29
CA GLN A 67 12.61 10.14 -3.90
C GLN A 67 12.82 11.65 -3.81
N PHE A 68 11.99 12.38 -3.03
CA PHE A 68 12.07 13.85 -3.04
C PHE A 68 12.48 14.42 -1.68
N ASN A 69 11.76 14.07 -0.61
CA ASN A 69 12.01 14.58 0.73
C ASN A 69 12.36 13.44 1.66
N VAL A 70 13.54 13.50 2.26
CA VAL A 70 14.07 12.48 3.17
C VAL A 70 14.48 13.13 4.45
N PHE A 71 14.00 12.59 5.57
CA PHE A 71 14.26 13.07 6.92
C PHE A 71 14.83 11.97 7.79
N LYS A 72 15.73 12.34 8.72
CA LYS A 72 16.36 11.41 9.66
C LYS A 72 15.43 11.05 10.82
N GLU A 73 14.68 12.05 11.31
CA GLU A 73 13.83 11.85 12.48
C GLU A 73 12.63 10.95 12.17
N PRO A 74 12.35 9.92 13.01
CA PRO A 74 11.25 8.96 12.81
C PRO A 74 9.92 9.49 13.37
N VAL A 75 9.50 10.64 12.87
CA VAL A 75 8.24 11.31 13.22
C VAL A 75 7.40 11.55 11.96
N ASP A 76 6.21 12.14 12.12
CA ASP A 76 5.42 12.51 10.95
C ASP A 76 6.18 13.50 10.04
N PRO A 77 5.91 13.50 8.72
CA PRO A 77 6.63 14.31 7.75
C PRO A 77 6.64 15.81 8.04
N PHE A 78 5.53 16.36 8.53
CA PHE A 78 5.44 17.80 8.85
C PHE A 78 6.37 18.15 10.00
N THR A 79 6.33 17.41 11.09
CA THR A 79 7.23 17.57 12.24
C THR A 79 8.69 17.35 11.84
N ALA A 80 8.99 16.33 11.05
CA ALA A 80 10.35 16.09 10.57
C ALA A 80 10.90 17.28 9.76
N GLY A 81 10.06 17.85 8.88
CA GLY A 81 10.41 19.03 8.11
C GLY A 81 10.68 20.26 8.96
N LEU A 82 9.96 20.45 10.07
CA LEU A 82 10.20 21.52 11.03
C LEU A 82 11.52 21.32 11.79
N LEU A 83 11.74 20.13 12.34
CA LEU A 83 12.93 19.78 13.12
C LEU A 83 14.22 19.94 12.31
N GLU A 84 14.21 19.48 11.07
CA GLU A 84 15.36 19.56 10.18
C GLU A 84 15.46 20.87 9.40
N LYS A 85 14.59 21.85 9.66
CA LYS A 85 14.51 23.13 8.95
C LYS A 85 14.43 22.98 7.42
N LYS A 86 13.74 21.94 6.97
CA LYS A 86 13.50 21.59 5.56
C LYS A 86 11.99 21.43 5.32
N PRO A 87 11.19 22.51 5.38
CA PRO A 87 9.74 22.40 5.24
C PRO A 87 9.37 21.79 3.91
N ILE A 88 8.45 20.85 3.96
CA ILE A 88 7.91 20.20 2.76
C ILE A 88 7.05 21.23 2.00
N LYS A 89 7.24 21.27 0.69
CA LYS A 89 6.47 22.12 -0.22
C LYS A 89 5.58 21.26 -1.12
N PRO A 90 4.31 21.05 -0.76
CA PRO A 90 3.42 20.12 -1.48
C PRO A 90 3.27 20.45 -2.97
N LEU A 91 3.20 21.73 -3.33
CA LEU A 91 3.07 22.16 -4.73
C LEU A 91 4.29 21.77 -5.58
N GLU A 92 5.51 21.79 -5.01
CA GLU A 92 6.71 21.33 -5.71
C GLU A 92 6.67 19.81 -5.94
N ILE A 93 6.19 19.04 -4.95
CA ILE A 93 5.99 17.58 -5.09
C ILE A 93 4.99 17.30 -6.21
N ILE A 94 3.83 17.97 -6.19
CA ILE A 94 2.79 17.82 -7.21
C ILE A 94 3.35 18.14 -8.60
N LYS A 95 4.08 19.26 -8.74
CA LYS A 95 4.70 19.67 -10.00
C LYS A 95 5.67 18.61 -10.53
N LYS A 96 6.56 18.09 -9.67
CA LYS A 96 7.51 17.02 -10.04
C LYS A 96 6.79 15.76 -10.51
N ILE A 97 5.77 15.30 -9.76
CA ILE A 97 5.01 14.10 -10.12
C ILE A 97 4.24 14.30 -11.44
N LYS A 98 3.65 15.48 -11.66
CA LYS A 98 2.95 15.80 -12.93
C LYS A 98 3.87 15.84 -14.13
N LEU A 99 5.12 16.24 -13.95
CA LEU A 99 6.14 16.16 -15.02
C LEU A 99 6.51 14.70 -15.33
N LEU A 100 6.62 13.85 -14.31
CA LEU A 100 6.87 12.42 -14.48
C LEU A 100 5.66 11.73 -15.12
N GLU A 101 4.42 12.11 -14.79
CA GLU A 101 3.22 11.52 -15.37
C GLU A 101 3.18 11.58 -16.89
N LYS A 102 3.82 12.60 -17.49
CA LYS A 102 3.94 12.74 -18.94
C LYS A 102 4.95 11.79 -19.60
N LYS A 103 5.83 11.17 -18.80
CA LYS A 103 6.96 10.37 -19.28
C LYS A 103 6.80 8.86 -19.04
N TYR A 104 5.88 8.48 -18.15
CA TYR A 104 5.67 7.09 -17.71
C TYR A 104 4.23 6.66 -17.91
N ASP A 105 4.03 5.40 -18.28
CA ASP A 105 2.70 4.81 -18.43
C ASP A 105 2.03 4.62 -17.07
N LEU A 106 2.85 4.27 -16.06
CA LEU A 106 2.43 4.05 -14.68
C LEU A 106 3.38 4.74 -13.70
N LEU A 107 2.80 5.54 -12.81
CA LEU A 107 3.46 6.00 -11.59
C LEU A 107 2.88 5.22 -10.40
N LEU A 108 3.70 4.44 -9.71
CA LEU A 108 3.37 3.83 -8.43
C LEU A 108 3.96 4.70 -7.32
N ILE A 109 3.09 5.39 -6.59
CA ILE A 109 3.49 6.31 -5.52
C ILE A 109 3.23 5.65 -4.19
N GLU A 110 4.21 5.64 -3.30
CA GLU A 110 4.04 5.19 -1.93
C GLU A 110 3.99 6.34 -0.95
N GLY A 111 2.90 6.44 -0.19
CA GLY A 111 2.71 7.45 0.85
C GLY A 111 3.53 7.20 2.12
N ALA A 112 3.66 8.21 2.95
CA ALA A 112 4.20 8.13 4.31
C ALA A 112 3.04 8.00 5.31
N GLY A 113 3.00 6.91 6.07
CA GLY A 113 1.92 6.66 7.04
C GLY A 113 0.55 6.39 6.39
N GLY A 114 -0.48 6.96 6.97
CA GLY A 114 -1.87 6.86 6.52
C GLY A 114 -2.36 8.12 5.78
N LEU A 115 -3.67 8.13 5.44
CA LEU A 115 -4.27 9.19 4.62
C LEU A 115 -4.24 10.58 5.26
N MET A 116 -4.46 10.64 6.58
CA MET A 116 -4.58 11.90 7.34
C MET A 116 -3.26 12.35 7.96
N VAL A 117 -2.13 11.76 7.54
CA VAL A 117 -0.80 12.18 8.03
C VAL A 117 -0.45 13.55 7.45
N PRO A 118 -0.13 14.56 8.32
CA PRO A 118 0.22 15.89 7.86
C PRO A 118 1.60 15.89 7.19
N ILE A 119 1.69 16.58 6.07
CA ILE A 119 2.96 16.79 5.33
C ILE A 119 3.36 18.26 5.26
N ALA A 120 2.40 19.16 5.49
CA ALA A 120 2.63 20.58 5.65
C ALA A 120 1.47 21.18 6.46
N LYS A 121 1.55 22.49 6.80
CA LYS A 121 0.45 23.20 7.48
C LYS A 121 -0.84 23.08 6.64
N ASN A 122 -1.88 22.50 7.23
CA ASN A 122 -3.18 22.29 6.59
C ASN A 122 -3.11 21.48 5.27
N PHE A 123 -2.16 20.57 5.15
CA PHE A 123 -2.02 19.72 3.97
C PHE A 123 -1.56 18.31 4.36
N GLU A 124 -2.38 17.35 4.08
CA GLU A 124 -2.23 15.93 4.44
C GLU A 124 -1.91 15.06 3.22
N ILE A 125 -1.57 13.81 3.44
CA ILE A 125 -1.37 12.83 2.36
C ILE A 125 -2.60 12.74 1.45
N ILE A 126 -3.80 12.81 2.00
CA ILE A 126 -5.04 12.72 1.21
C ILE A 126 -5.21 13.91 0.26
N ASP A 127 -4.71 15.11 0.64
CA ASP A 127 -4.73 16.28 -0.23
C ASP A 127 -3.77 16.14 -1.41
N LEU A 128 -2.60 15.51 -1.16
CA LEU A 128 -1.65 15.16 -2.22
C LEU A 128 -2.30 14.18 -3.22
N ILE A 129 -2.96 13.14 -2.72
CA ILE A 129 -3.68 12.16 -3.53
C ILE A 129 -4.75 12.83 -4.40
N GLN A 130 -5.57 13.70 -3.81
CA GLN A 130 -6.63 14.42 -4.49
C GLN A 130 -6.08 15.36 -5.57
N SER A 131 -5.01 16.14 -5.25
CA SER A 131 -4.34 17.05 -6.19
C SER A 131 -3.74 16.33 -7.39
N LEU A 132 -3.26 15.11 -7.19
CA LEU A 132 -2.72 14.25 -8.23
C LEU A 132 -3.80 13.54 -9.04
N LYS A 133 -5.05 13.53 -8.58
CA LYS A 133 -6.14 12.70 -9.12
C LYS A 133 -5.75 11.23 -9.17
N ALA A 134 -5.00 10.77 -8.17
CA ALA A 134 -4.48 9.42 -8.11
C ALA A 134 -5.57 8.42 -7.69
N LYS A 135 -5.48 7.19 -8.20
CA LYS A 135 -6.28 6.06 -7.73
C LYS A 135 -5.59 5.42 -6.53
N VAL A 136 -6.36 5.12 -5.48
CA VAL A 136 -5.79 4.65 -4.21
C VAL A 136 -5.93 3.14 -4.06
N ILE A 137 -4.83 2.50 -3.67
CA ILE A 137 -4.78 1.16 -3.12
C ILE A 137 -4.45 1.29 -1.63
N LEU A 138 -5.28 0.72 -0.77
CA LEU A 138 -5.06 0.72 0.67
C LEU A 138 -4.42 -0.60 1.11
N VAL A 139 -3.28 -0.53 1.73
CA VAL A 139 -2.69 -1.69 2.42
C VAL A 139 -3.28 -1.75 3.83
N ALA A 140 -3.73 -2.91 4.22
CA ALA A 140 -4.29 -3.19 5.55
C ALA A 140 -3.81 -4.56 6.05
N THR A 141 -3.85 -4.78 7.35
CA THR A 141 -3.60 -6.11 7.94
C THR A 141 -4.92 -6.84 8.17
N PRO A 142 -4.94 -8.17 8.32
CA PRO A 142 -6.17 -8.89 8.66
C PRO A 142 -6.53 -8.84 10.15
N PHE A 143 -5.70 -8.20 10.99
CA PHE A 143 -5.76 -8.29 12.45
C PHE A 143 -6.92 -7.49 13.06
N LEU A 144 -7.17 -7.70 14.36
CA LEU A 144 -8.15 -6.93 15.13
C LEU A 144 -7.83 -5.42 15.03
N GLY A 145 -8.85 -4.58 14.89
CA GLY A 145 -8.72 -3.13 14.65
C GLY A 145 -8.77 -2.72 13.18
N THR A 146 -8.42 -3.62 12.25
CA THR A 146 -8.36 -3.30 10.81
C THR A 146 -9.68 -2.79 10.24
N LEU A 147 -10.82 -3.29 10.72
CA LEU A 147 -12.14 -2.85 10.22
C LEU A 147 -12.38 -1.37 10.45
N ASN A 148 -12.11 -0.90 11.68
CA ASN A 148 -12.24 0.51 12.02
C ASN A 148 -11.36 1.38 11.12
N HIS A 149 -10.06 1.10 11.07
CA HIS A 149 -9.11 1.89 10.28
C HIS A 149 -9.39 1.83 8.78
N THR A 150 -9.78 0.67 8.25
CA THR A 150 -10.12 0.51 6.83
C THR A 150 -11.40 1.26 6.48
N PHE A 151 -12.41 1.20 7.34
CA PHE A 151 -13.69 1.87 7.07
C PHE A 151 -13.57 3.39 7.18
N MET A 152 -12.84 3.91 8.15
CA MET A 152 -12.53 5.34 8.26
C MET A 152 -11.73 5.82 7.04
N SER A 153 -10.73 5.06 6.60
CA SER A 153 -9.96 5.37 5.39
C SER A 153 -10.84 5.40 4.13
N HIS A 154 -11.73 4.41 3.99
CA HIS A 154 -12.68 4.36 2.87
C HIS A 154 -13.64 5.54 2.88
N GLU A 155 -14.16 5.93 4.03
CA GLU A 155 -15.04 7.08 4.19
C GLU A 155 -14.33 8.40 3.84
N ALA A 156 -13.11 8.59 4.32
CA ALA A 156 -12.28 9.75 3.99
C ALA A 156 -12.02 9.88 2.47
N LEU A 157 -11.75 8.77 1.79
CA LEU A 157 -11.56 8.74 0.34
C LEU A 157 -12.86 9.05 -0.41
N THR A 158 -13.97 8.46 0.04
CA THR A 158 -15.28 8.61 -0.60
C THR A 158 -15.81 10.04 -0.46
N SER A 159 -15.69 10.65 0.73
CA SER A 159 -16.12 12.02 0.99
C SER A 159 -15.40 13.04 0.11
N ARG A 160 -14.14 12.77 -0.23
CA ARG A 160 -13.32 13.60 -1.15
C ARG A 160 -13.44 13.19 -2.62
N LYS A 161 -14.31 12.25 -2.96
CA LYS A 161 -14.53 11.71 -4.32
C LYS A 161 -13.23 11.16 -4.95
N ILE A 162 -12.34 10.60 -4.13
CA ILE A 162 -11.10 9.98 -4.60
C ILE A 162 -11.41 8.54 -5.04
N ILE A 163 -10.85 8.14 -6.18
CA ILE A 163 -11.05 6.78 -6.71
C ILE A 163 -10.31 5.78 -5.82
N PHE A 164 -11.09 4.95 -5.14
CA PHE A 164 -10.59 3.87 -4.31
C PHE A 164 -10.67 2.54 -5.05
N GLU A 165 -9.52 2.00 -5.44
CA GLU A 165 -9.45 0.72 -6.17
C GLU A 165 -9.78 -0.47 -5.27
N GLY A 166 -9.38 -0.42 -3.99
CA GLY A 166 -9.65 -1.44 -2.99
C GLY A 166 -8.51 -1.66 -2.01
N VAL A 167 -8.59 -2.77 -1.27
CA VAL A 167 -7.67 -3.13 -0.18
C VAL A 167 -6.79 -4.31 -0.59
N ILE A 168 -5.52 -4.25 -0.19
CA ILE A 168 -4.62 -5.41 -0.15
C ILE A 168 -4.42 -5.78 1.31
N LEU A 169 -4.76 -7.02 1.66
CA LEU A 169 -4.53 -7.57 3.00
C LEU A 169 -3.11 -8.13 3.07
N ASN A 170 -2.23 -7.44 3.81
CA ASN A 170 -0.86 -7.88 4.03
C ASN A 170 -0.71 -8.64 5.36
N PHE A 171 0.35 -9.43 5.48
CA PHE A 171 0.62 -10.28 6.65
C PHE A 171 -0.48 -11.30 6.95
N TYR A 172 -1.16 -11.81 5.92
CA TYR A 172 -2.21 -12.80 6.12
C TYR A 172 -1.59 -14.11 6.65
N PRO A 173 -1.98 -14.59 7.84
CA PRO A 173 -1.31 -15.73 8.45
C PRO A 173 -1.70 -17.05 7.78
N LYS A 174 -0.80 -18.02 7.83
CA LYS A 174 -1.05 -19.39 7.31
C LYS A 174 -2.18 -20.09 8.07
N ARG A 175 -2.29 -19.81 9.38
CA ARG A 175 -3.34 -20.33 10.28
C ARG A 175 -4.10 -19.15 10.88
N PRO A 176 -5.06 -18.57 10.14
CA PRO A 176 -5.79 -17.39 10.58
C PRO A 176 -6.74 -17.71 11.74
N ASN A 177 -6.82 -16.81 12.71
CA ASN A 177 -7.80 -16.82 13.79
C ASN A 177 -9.19 -16.35 13.30
N ILE A 178 -10.16 -16.29 14.23
CA ILE A 178 -11.54 -15.92 13.89
C ILE A 178 -11.67 -14.50 13.33
N SER A 179 -10.95 -13.53 13.89
CA SER A 179 -10.93 -12.14 13.37
C SER A 179 -10.37 -12.06 11.96
N GLU A 180 -9.22 -12.70 11.72
CA GLU A 180 -8.52 -12.72 10.44
C GLU A 180 -9.32 -13.40 9.33
N ILE A 181 -10.17 -14.37 9.70
CA ILE A 181 -11.11 -15.02 8.78
C ILE A 181 -12.33 -14.13 8.51
N HIS A 182 -12.86 -13.46 9.53
CA HIS A 182 -14.12 -12.72 9.43
C HIS A 182 -13.94 -11.30 8.88
N ASN A 183 -12.82 -10.63 9.19
CA ASN A 183 -12.57 -9.27 8.73
C ASN A 183 -12.67 -9.09 7.21
N PRO A 184 -12.10 -9.96 6.35
CA PRO A 184 -12.28 -9.86 4.90
C PRO A 184 -13.75 -9.95 4.46
N ILE A 185 -14.56 -10.78 5.16
CA ILE A 185 -16.00 -10.91 4.86
C ILE A 185 -16.72 -9.59 5.13
N LEU A 186 -16.39 -8.94 6.26
CA LEU A 186 -16.99 -7.66 6.66
C LEU A 186 -16.53 -6.50 5.76
N ILE A 187 -15.26 -6.48 5.34
CA ILE A 187 -14.73 -5.53 4.36
C ILE A 187 -15.55 -5.64 3.05
N ASN A 188 -15.75 -6.85 2.57
CA ASN A 188 -16.53 -7.07 1.34
C ASN A 188 -18.02 -6.73 1.50
N LYS A 189 -18.63 -6.93 2.68
CA LYS A 189 -20.00 -6.51 2.97
C LYS A 189 -20.21 -5.00 2.78
N ARG A 190 -19.20 -4.19 3.02
CA ARG A 190 -19.20 -2.74 2.72
C ARG A 190 -18.87 -2.41 1.26
N LYS A 191 -18.91 -3.40 0.36
CA LYS A 191 -18.60 -3.25 -1.07
C LYS A 191 -17.16 -2.79 -1.36
N ILE A 192 -16.27 -2.91 -0.39
CA ILE A 192 -14.84 -2.65 -0.58
C ILE A 192 -14.22 -3.88 -1.24
N LYS A 193 -13.57 -3.67 -2.38
CA LYS A 193 -12.87 -4.72 -3.13
C LYS A 193 -11.61 -5.17 -2.38
N ILE A 194 -11.37 -6.47 -2.31
CA ILE A 194 -10.10 -7.04 -1.87
C ILE A 194 -9.30 -7.36 -3.14
N LEU A 195 -8.28 -6.55 -3.40
CA LEU A 195 -7.45 -6.63 -4.60
C LEU A 195 -6.35 -7.67 -4.50
N GLY A 196 -6.07 -8.12 -3.28
CA GLY A 196 -5.04 -9.10 -3.05
C GLY A 196 -4.89 -9.48 -1.60
N VAL A 197 -4.21 -10.61 -1.40
CA VAL A 197 -3.84 -11.14 -0.09
C VAL A 197 -2.37 -11.55 -0.16
N VAL A 198 -1.55 -10.85 0.62
CA VAL A 198 -0.13 -11.14 0.74
C VAL A 198 0.08 -11.91 2.03
N PRO A 199 0.58 -13.15 1.97
CA PRO A 199 0.80 -13.95 3.16
C PRO A 199 1.92 -13.37 4.02
N LEU A 200 1.94 -13.76 5.30
CA LEU A 200 3.10 -13.53 6.15
C LEU A 200 4.27 -14.38 5.64
N ILE A 201 5.21 -13.73 4.98
CA ILE A 201 6.35 -14.38 4.33
C ILE A 201 7.57 -14.30 5.26
N SER A 202 8.20 -15.44 5.52
CA SER A 202 9.43 -15.47 6.30
C SER A 202 10.61 -14.85 5.54
N LYS A 203 11.59 -14.33 6.29
CA LYS A 203 12.81 -13.74 5.71
C LYS A 203 13.54 -14.71 4.75
N ASN A 204 13.49 -16.02 5.03
CA ASN A 204 14.14 -17.03 4.21
C ASN A 204 13.46 -17.18 2.83
N ILE A 205 12.12 -17.17 2.80
CA ILE A 205 11.35 -17.22 1.55
C ILE A 205 11.56 -15.93 0.73
N LEU A 206 11.67 -14.78 1.39
CA LEU A 206 12.00 -13.51 0.72
C LEU A 206 13.36 -13.56 0.04
N LYS A 207 14.38 -14.11 0.73
CA LYS A 207 15.74 -14.25 0.16
C LYS A 207 15.81 -15.24 -1.00
N SER A 208 15.05 -16.34 -0.95
CA SER A 208 15.05 -17.36 -2.01
C SER A 208 14.28 -16.93 -3.26
N GLY A 209 13.44 -15.89 -3.19
CA GLY A 209 12.56 -15.47 -4.29
C GLY A 209 11.47 -16.49 -4.66
N ASN A 210 11.40 -17.60 -3.94
CA ASN A 210 10.48 -18.72 -4.21
C ASN A 210 9.07 -18.45 -3.68
N PHE A 211 8.34 -17.53 -4.31
CA PHE A 211 6.92 -17.28 -4.03
C PHE A 211 6.13 -17.02 -5.31
N GLN A 212 4.89 -17.51 -5.32
CA GLN A 212 4.00 -17.33 -6.47
C GLN A 212 3.34 -15.95 -6.45
N LEU A 213 4.08 -14.92 -6.88
CA LEU A 213 3.62 -13.53 -6.91
C LEU A 213 2.25 -13.37 -7.58
N LYS A 214 1.99 -14.10 -8.68
CA LYS A 214 0.72 -14.01 -9.42
C LYS A 214 -0.51 -14.33 -8.56
N SER A 215 -0.38 -15.17 -7.53
CA SER A 215 -1.50 -15.52 -6.66
C SER A 215 -1.85 -14.47 -5.63
N PHE A 216 -1.02 -13.44 -5.44
CA PHE A 216 -1.23 -12.41 -4.41
C PHE A 216 -2.19 -11.31 -4.85
N PHE A 217 -2.26 -11.01 -6.15
CA PHE A 217 -2.99 -9.87 -6.67
C PHE A 217 -4.03 -10.24 -7.72
N SER A 218 -5.09 -9.41 -7.81
CA SER A 218 -6.13 -9.53 -8.81
C SER A 218 -5.60 -9.31 -10.25
N PRO A 219 -6.34 -9.72 -11.27
CA PRO A 219 -5.96 -9.51 -12.66
C PRO A 219 -5.72 -8.04 -13.03
N SER A 220 -6.43 -7.10 -12.40
CA SER A 220 -6.20 -5.66 -12.59
C SER A 220 -4.79 -5.22 -12.17
N LEU A 221 -4.20 -5.90 -11.19
CA LEU A 221 -2.86 -5.67 -10.66
C LEU A 221 -1.80 -6.67 -11.21
N GLY A 222 -2.12 -7.39 -12.29
CA GLY A 222 -1.19 -8.30 -12.95
C GLY A 222 -1.10 -9.71 -12.36
N GLY A 223 -2.01 -10.06 -11.46
CA GLY A 223 -2.06 -11.38 -10.83
C GLY A 223 -3.22 -12.25 -11.31
N ASN A 224 -3.52 -13.29 -10.55
CA ASN A 224 -4.65 -14.21 -10.76
C ASN A 224 -5.44 -14.48 -9.47
N PHE A 225 -5.30 -13.65 -8.45
CA PHE A 225 -6.05 -13.75 -7.21
C PHE A 225 -7.56 -13.60 -7.47
N SER A 226 -8.34 -14.57 -6.98
CA SER A 226 -9.80 -14.54 -7.02
C SER A 226 -10.35 -14.12 -5.65
N GLN A 227 -10.92 -12.93 -5.57
CA GLN A 227 -11.63 -12.46 -4.38
C GLN A 227 -12.78 -13.39 -4.01
N VAL A 228 -13.51 -13.92 -5.00
CA VAL A 228 -14.67 -14.79 -4.80
C VAL A 228 -14.25 -16.10 -4.11
N ASP A 229 -13.19 -16.74 -4.60
CA ASP A 229 -12.70 -18.01 -4.02
C ASP A 229 -12.11 -17.78 -2.63
N PHE A 230 -11.39 -16.69 -2.44
CA PHE A 230 -10.86 -16.32 -1.13
C PHE A 230 -11.98 -16.13 -0.10
N LEU A 231 -13.00 -15.35 -0.45
CA LEU A 231 -14.14 -15.09 0.46
C LEU A 231 -14.98 -16.36 0.71
N LYS A 232 -15.12 -17.24 -0.29
CA LYS A 232 -15.77 -18.54 -0.10
C LYS A 232 -15.02 -19.40 0.92
N LYS A 233 -13.68 -19.46 0.83
CA LYS A 233 -12.83 -20.15 1.83
C LYS A 233 -12.99 -19.53 3.24
N CYS A 234 -12.99 -18.20 3.36
CA CYS A 234 -13.20 -17.51 4.64
C CYS A 234 -14.58 -17.84 5.23
N LYS A 235 -15.66 -17.76 4.45
CA LYS A 235 -17.02 -18.08 4.89
C LYS A 235 -17.14 -19.53 5.38
N ASN A 236 -16.56 -20.49 4.67
CA ASN A 236 -16.59 -21.89 5.06
C ASN A 236 -15.84 -22.12 6.37
N LYS A 237 -14.63 -21.57 6.52
CA LYS A 237 -13.86 -21.65 7.78
C LYS A 237 -14.62 -21.01 8.94
N PHE A 238 -15.23 -19.85 8.71
CA PHE A 238 -16.00 -19.14 9.74
C PHE A 238 -17.21 -19.96 10.22
N LYS A 239 -17.95 -20.59 9.30
CA LYS A 239 -19.08 -21.49 9.67
C LYS A 239 -18.61 -22.68 10.53
N ILE A 240 -17.44 -23.27 10.22
CA ILE A 240 -16.88 -24.37 11.01
C ILE A 240 -16.52 -23.90 12.41
N LEU A 241 -15.90 -22.72 12.54
CA LEU A 241 -15.55 -22.15 13.83
C LEU A 241 -16.79 -21.82 14.67
N LEU A 242 -17.82 -21.20 14.09
CA LEU A 242 -19.06 -20.89 14.80
C LEU A 242 -19.71 -22.15 15.41
N ARG A 243 -19.69 -23.28 14.71
CA ARG A 243 -20.22 -24.56 15.26
C ARG A 243 -19.47 -25.03 16.50
N LYS A 244 -18.16 -24.73 16.61
CA LYS A 244 -17.36 -25.08 17.79
C LYS A 244 -17.62 -24.18 18.99
N TYR A 245 -18.16 -22.99 18.80
CA TYR A 245 -18.53 -22.05 19.88
C TYR A 245 -20.01 -22.14 20.26
N ALA A 246 -20.83 -22.87 19.49
CA ALA A 246 -22.27 -23.06 19.77
C ALA A 246 -22.55 -24.32 20.63
N ASN A 247 -21.51 -25.14 20.86
CA ASN A 247 -21.51 -26.28 21.79
C ASN A 247 -20.65 -25.94 23.03
#